data_3a231790d640b5ebfc72fe27771f398a
#
_entry.id   3a231790d640b5ebfc72fe27771f398a
#
_cell.length_a   1.000
_cell.length_b   1.000
_cell.length_c   1.000
_cell.angle_alpha   90.00
_cell.angle_beta   90.00
_cell.angle_gamma   90.00
#
_symmetry.space_group_name_H-M   'P 1'
#
loop_
_entity.id
_entity.type
_entity.pdbx_description
1 polymer ?
#
loop_
_entity_poly.entity_id
_entity_poly.type
_entity_poly.pdbx_seq_one_letter_code
_entity_poly.pdbx_strand_id
1 'polypeptide(L)'
;MQEKLKEIKQSFRLYMNGVTAQSLRDKGVNYHLNWGVSLQHLQEMTAEIKADLTDAPSGELLTPPLGEAGRGSLFTLSSLLWKENIRECKILATMLMPADTFPADLAMLWVEQTPTQEIAELAAMNLYQHLPYAKDMALQLIAQPYEMAQLQGYCIMARLLSTKMVLNDSELNEFIDQAHSTFKSSISPQTSSIALRHSILNAIQKLSQHTPHLNDYFEVAFFA
;
A
#
# COMPACT_ATOMS: atom_id res chain seq x y z
N MET A 1 -18.93 -13.56 9.40
CA MET A 1 -17.64 -12.85 9.27
C MET A 1 -16.62 -13.20 10.36
N GLN A 2 -16.97 -13.26 11.63
CA GLN A 2 -16.02 -13.63 12.70
C GLN A 2 -15.51 -15.08 12.57
N GLU A 3 -16.38 -16.02 12.14
CA GLU A 3 -15.98 -17.41 11.89
C GLU A 3 -14.98 -17.48 10.71
N LYS A 4 -15.25 -16.74 9.61
CA LYS A 4 -14.34 -16.69 8.46
C LYS A 4 -12.96 -16.08 8.84
N LEU A 5 -12.95 -15.04 9.69
CA LEU A 5 -11.69 -14.50 10.23
C LEU A 5 -10.90 -15.57 11.02
N LYS A 6 -11.59 -16.40 11.81
CA LYS A 6 -10.96 -17.47 12.57
C LYS A 6 -10.39 -18.56 11.64
N GLU A 7 -11.11 -18.96 10.61
CA GLU A 7 -10.65 -19.90 9.58
C GLU A 7 -9.39 -19.39 8.88
N ILE A 8 -9.40 -18.12 8.45
CA ILE A 8 -8.25 -17.47 7.81
C ILE A 8 -7.03 -17.51 8.74
N LYS A 9 -7.19 -17.14 10.02
CA LYS A 9 -6.09 -17.20 10.99
C LYS A 9 -5.59 -18.60 11.25
N GLN A 10 -6.45 -19.63 11.15
CA GLN A 10 -6.04 -21.03 11.23
C GLN A 10 -5.23 -21.46 10.00
N SER A 11 -5.62 -21.00 8.81
CA SER A 11 -4.92 -21.30 7.55
C SER A 11 -3.48 -20.76 7.55
N PHE A 12 -3.20 -19.62 8.18
CA PHE A 12 -1.82 -19.12 8.29
C PHE A 12 -0.88 -20.11 8.96
N ARG A 13 -1.36 -20.94 9.88
CA ARG A 13 -0.54 -21.95 10.55
C ARG A 13 -0.10 -23.08 9.61
N LEU A 14 -0.90 -23.35 8.58
CA LEU A 14 -0.59 -24.37 7.57
C LEU A 14 0.53 -23.92 6.64
N TYR A 15 0.61 -22.61 6.37
CA TYR A 15 1.56 -21.97 5.45
C TYR A 15 2.67 -21.19 6.17
N MET A 16 2.82 -21.39 7.49
CA MET A 16 3.83 -20.64 8.26
C MET A 16 5.25 -20.98 7.82
N ASN A 17 6.08 -19.95 7.74
CA ASN A 17 7.49 -20.04 7.43
C ASN A 17 8.33 -19.27 8.45
N GLY A 18 8.90 -19.99 9.39
CA GLY A 18 9.71 -19.41 10.47
C GLY A 18 10.97 -18.71 9.96
N VAL A 19 11.55 -19.17 8.85
CA VAL A 19 12.73 -18.53 8.23
C VAL A 19 12.37 -17.14 7.69
N THR A 20 11.25 -17.04 6.97
CA THR A 20 10.74 -15.76 6.47
C THR A 20 10.39 -14.81 7.62
N ALA A 21 9.70 -15.32 8.66
CA ALA A 21 9.34 -14.51 9.82
C ALA A 21 10.59 -14.02 10.57
N GLN A 22 11.63 -14.84 10.69
CA GLN A 22 12.91 -14.45 11.31
C GLN A 22 13.65 -13.43 10.45
N SER A 23 13.73 -13.63 9.13
CA SER A 23 14.39 -12.69 8.21
C SER A 23 13.77 -11.28 8.27
N LEU A 24 12.46 -11.17 8.45
CA LEU A 24 11.80 -9.87 8.63
C LEU A 24 12.22 -9.20 9.95
N ARG A 25 12.29 -9.97 11.05
CA ARG A 25 12.78 -9.45 12.33
C ARG A 25 14.22 -8.99 12.26
N ASP A 26 15.09 -9.75 11.60
CA ASP A 26 16.51 -9.41 11.43
C ASP A 26 16.71 -8.11 10.61
N LYS A 27 15.76 -7.80 9.74
CA LYS A 27 15.69 -6.53 8.99
C LYS A 27 15.04 -5.38 9.79
N GLY A 28 14.72 -5.58 11.06
CA GLY A 28 14.09 -4.58 11.90
C GLY A 28 12.59 -4.40 11.68
N VAL A 29 11.95 -5.27 10.88
CA VAL A 29 10.51 -5.22 10.63
C VAL A 29 9.79 -6.00 11.74
N ASN A 30 9.32 -5.29 12.76
CA ASN A 30 8.72 -5.88 13.94
C ASN A 30 7.19 -5.84 13.87
N TYR A 31 6.58 -7.02 13.86
CA TYR A 31 5.14 -7.22 14.02
C TYR A 31 4.85 -7.85 15.38
N HIS A 32 3.67 -7.59 15.94
CA HIS A 32 3.24 -8.30 17.15
C HIS A 32 3.14 -9.81 16.88
N LEU A 33 2.57 -10.18 15.74
CA LEU A 33 2.53 -11.56 15.26
C LEU A 33 2.80 -11.60 13.75
N ASN A 34 3.68 -12.52 13.34
CA ASN A 34 4.07 -12.75 11.96
C ASN A 34 4.29 -14.26 11.76
N TRP A 35 3.50 -14.87 10.90
CA TRP A 35 3.58 -16.28 10.53
C TRP A 35 4.60 -16.55 9.42
N GLY A 36 5.04 -15.51 8.72
CA GLY A 36 5.95 -15.60 7.58
C GLY A 36 5.31 -16.22 6.33
N VAL A 37 3.99 -16.15 6.20
CA VAL A 37 3.28 -16.63 5.01
C VAL A 37 3.72 -15.81 3.80
N SER A 38 4.03 -16.50 2.69
CA SER A 38 4.48 -15.84 1.46
C SER A 38 3.36 -14.98 0.84
N LEU A 39 3.77 -13.95 0.10
CA LEU A 39 2.80 -13.12 -0.64
C LEU A 39 2.02 -13.93 -1.67
N GLN A 40 2.65 -14.93 -2.30
CA GLN A 40 1.98 -15.82 -3.24
C GLN A 40 0.81 -16.57 -2.58
N HIS A 41 1.03 -17.19 -1.41
CA HIS A 41 -0.05 -17.87 -0.69
C HIS A 41 -1.15 -16.89 -0.24
N LEU A 42 -0.80 -15.65 0.15
CA LEU A 42 -1.81 -14.65 0.49
C LEU A 42 -2.63 -14.21 -0.74
N GLN A 43 -2.04 -14.19 -1.93
CA GLN A 43 -2.75 -13.94 -3.19
C GLN A 43 -3.69 -15.10 -3.54
N GLU A 44 -3.24 -16.34 -3.39
CA GLU A 44 -4.07 -17.55 -3.58
C GLU A 44 -5.26 -17.55 -2.61
N MET A 45 -5.03 -17.33 -1.31
CA MET A 45 -6.08 -17.16 -0.30
C MET A 45 -7.05 -16.02 -0.63
N THR A 46 -6.53 -14.90 -1.16
CA THR A 46 -7.37 -13.78 -1.59
C THR A 46 -8.32 -14.17 -2.70
N ALA A 47 -7.84 -14.93 -3.69
CA ALA A 47 -8.66 -15.41 -4.81
C ALA A 47 -9.75 -16.37 -4.31
N GLU A 48 -9.41 -17.31 -3.43
CA GLU A 48 -10.36 -18.24 -2.82
C GLU A 48 -11.45 -17.50 -2.01
N ILE A 49 -11.04 -16.56 -1.14
CA ILE A 49 -11.97 -15.78 -0.32
C ILE A 49 -12.92 -14.95 -1.20
N LYS A 50 -12.40 -14.33 -2.26
CA LYS A 50 -13.24 -13.60 -3.21
C LYS A 50 -14.24 -14.51 -3.91
N ALA A 51 -13.81 -15.68 -4.37
CA ALA A 51 -14.69 -16.67 -5.01
C ALA A 51 -15.81 -17.12 -4.06
N ASP A 52 -15.47 -17.48 -2.82
CA ASP A 52 -16.44 -17.92 -1.80
C ASP A 52 -17.50 -16.86 -1.48
N LEU A 53 -17.13 -15.57 -1.49
CA LEU A 53 -18.03 -14.48 -1.12
C LEU A 53 -18.81 -13.88 -2.29
N THR A 54 -18.51 -14.30 -3.53
CA THR A 54 -19.17 -13.77 -4.73
C THR A 54 -20.22 -14.71 -5.34
N ASP A 55 -20.39 -15.93 -4.80
CA ASP A 55 -21.25 -16.99 -5.38
C ASP A 55 -20.94 -17.26 -6.88
N ALA A 56 -19.71 -16.96 -7.34
CA ALA A 56 -19.31 -17.21 -8.70
C ALA A 56 -19.05 -18.72 -8.90
N PRO A 57 -19.66 -19.37 -9.91
CA PRO A 57 -19.33 -20.75 -10.23
C PRO A 57 -17.85 -20.85 -10.61
N SER A 58 -17.14 -21.75 -9.89
CA SER A 58 -15.72 -22.02 -10.08
C SER A 58 -15.46 -22.41 -11.56
N GLY A 59 -14.89 -21.55 -12.36
CA GLY A 59 -14.51 -21.91 -13.72
C GLY A 59 -14.29 -20.79 -14.74
N GLU A 60 -14.72 -19.57 -14.51
CA GLU A 60 -14.45 -18.48 -15.44
C GLU A 60 -13.37 -17.53 -14.92
N LEU A 61 -12.30 -17.41 -15.71
CA LEU A 61 -11.11 -16.56 -15.43
C LEU A 61 -11.40 -15.06 -15.54
N LEU A 62 -12.63 -14.67 -15.83
CA LEU A 62 -13.12 -13.29 -15.86
C LEU A 62 -13.99 -13.10 -14.61
N THR A 63 -13.43 -12.43 -13.60
CA THR A 63 -14.17 -12.05 -12.39
C THR A 63 -15.40 -11.24 -12.79
N PRO A 64 -16.64 -11.75 -12.59
CA PRO A 64 -17.82 -10.91 -12.78
C PRO A 64 -17.78 -9.76 -11.77
N PRO A 65 -18.35 -8.60 -12.09
CA PRO A 65 -18.42 -7.49 -11.14
C PRO A 65 -19.11 -8.00 -9.87
N LEU A 66 -18.43 -7.82 -8.74
CA LEU A 66 -18.93 -8.20 -7.42
C LEU A 66 -20.33 -7.58 -7.20
N GLY A 67 -21.34 -8.40 -6.92
CA GLY A 67 -22.64 -7.91 -6.49
C GLY A 67 -22.53 -7.12 -5.18
N GLU A 68 -23.50 -6.24 -4.89
CA GLU A 68 -23.48 -5.38 -3.68
C GLU A 68 -23.31 -6.17 -2.38
N ALA A 69 -23.94 -7.35 -2.26
CA ALA A 69 -23.81 -8.21 -1.09
C ALA A 69 -22.39 -8.76 -0.91
N GLY A 70 -21.71 -9.16 -1.98
CA GLY A 70 -20.33 -9.64 -1.95
C GLY A 70 -19.36 -8.52 -1.57
N ARG A 71 -19.55 -7.29 -2.10
CA ARG A 71 -18.76 -6.11 -1.72
C ARG A 71 -18.90 -5.78 -0.24
N GLY A 72 -20.12 -5.78 0.30
CA GLY A 72 -20.38 -5.55 1.71
C GLY A 72 -19.72 -6.60 2.61
N SER A 73 -19.71 -7.84 2.18
CA SER A 73 -19.05 -8.95 2.88
C SER A 73 -17.53 -8.79 2.88
N LEU A 74 -16.92 -8.45 1.73
CA LEU A 74 -15.48 -8.19 1.61
C LEU A 74 -15.07 -6.96 2.42
N PHE A 75 -15.83 -5.87 2.36
CA PHE A 75 -15.59 -4.67 3.17
C PHE A 75 -15.56 -4.99 4.66
N THR A 76 -16.56 -5.74 5.14
CA THR A 76 -16.66 -6.13 6.55
C THR A 76 -15.49 -7.02 6.96
N LEU A 77 -15.15 -8.04 6.14
CA LEU A 77 -14.05 -8.95 6.41
C LEU A 77 -12.70 -8.21 6.41
N SER A 78 -12.45 -7.34 5.42
CA SER A 78 -11.23 -6.52 5.34
C SER A 78 -11.08 -5.62 6.56
N SER A 79 -12.17 -5.01 7.00
CA SER A 79 -12.18 -4.15 8.20
C SER A 79 -11.89 -4.95 9.48
N LEU A 80 -12.33 -6.18 9.59
CA LEU A 80 -12.01 -7.08 10.70
C LEU A 80 -10.54 -7.53 10.65
N LEU A 81 -10.04 -7.90 9.48
CA LEU A 81 -8.64 -8.28 9.28
C LEU A 81 -7.70 -7.11 9.60
N TRP A 82 -8.05 -5.87 9.20
CA TRP A 82 -7.23 -4.70 9.49
C TRP A 82 -7.07 -4.42 10.99
N LYS A 83 -8.06 -4.74 11.79
CA LYS A 83 -8.01 -4.59 13.26
C LYS A 83 -7.06 -5.56 13.95
N GLU A 84 -6.76 -6.69 13.30
CA GLU A 84 -5.82 -7.67 13.84
C GLU A 84 -4.38 -7.15 13.77
N ASN A 85 -3.64 -7.31 14.87
CA ASN A 85 -2.23 -6.93 14.93
C ASN A 85 -1.32 -8.07 14.43
N ILE A 86 -1.65 -8.59 13.25
CA ILE A 86 -1.01 -9.72 12.56
C ILE A 86 -0.62 -9.26 11.16
N ARG A 87 0.64 -9.48 10.76
CA ARG A 87 1.16 -9.09 9.44
C ARG A 87 0.27 -9.56 8.29
N GLU A 88 -0.02 -10.85 8.26
CA GLU A 88 -0.80 -11.49 7.18
C GLU A 88 -2.23 -10.95 7.11
N CYS A 89 -2.84 -10.65 8.26
CA CYS A 89 -4.16 -10.03 8.31
C CYS A 89 -4.15 -8.62 7.69
N LYS A 90 -3.13 -7.80 8.00
CA LYS A 90 -2.98 -6.47 7.41
C LYS A 90 -2.82 -6.56 5.88
N ILE A 91 -1.99 -7.49 5.39
CA ILE A 91 -1.78 -7.69 3.96
C ILE A 91 -3.07 -8.13 3.28
N LEU A 92 -3.75 -9.18 3.79
CA LEU A 92 -5.02 -9.65 3.24
C LEU A 92 -6.10 -8.57 3.24
N ALA A 93 -6.16 -7.73 4.30
CA ALA A 93 -7.09 -6.61 4.35
C ALA A 93 -6.93 -5.68 3.15
N THR A 94 -5.68 -5.37 2.75
CA THR A 94 -5.41 -4.51 1.58
C THR A 94 -5.75 -5.17 0.25
N MET A 95 -5.66 -6.50 0.17
CA MET A 95 -5.97 -7.27 -1.04
C MET A 95 -7.48 -7.51 -1.24
N LEU A 96 -8.24 -7.55 -0.15
CA LEU A 96 -9.66 -7.88 -0.14
C LEU A 96 -10.56 -6.63 -0.14
N MET A 97 -10.08 -5.48 0.37
CA MET A 97 -10.88 -4.27 0.46
C MET A 97 -11.34 -3.80 -0.93
N PRO A 98 -12.66 -3.63 -1.16
CA PRO A 98 -13.17 -3.08 -2.40
C PRO A 98 -12.79 -1.59 -2.52
N ALA A 99 -11.94 -1.25 -3.49
CA ALA A 99 -11.41 0.11 -3.65
C ALA A 99 -12.48 1.12 -4.05
N ASP A 100 -13.48 0.71 -4.83
CA ASP A 100 -14.57 1.55 -5.33
C ASP A 100 -15.54 2.02 -4.23
N THR A 101 -15.60 1.31 -3.11
CA THR A 101 -16.48 1.63 -1.98
C THR A 101 -15.73 1.98 -0.69
N PHE A 102 -14.41 2.08 -0.74
CA PHE A 102 -13.59 2.40 0.43
C PHE A 102 -13.63 3.90 0.71
N PRO A 103 -14.22 4.36 1.85
CA PRO A 103 -14.36 5.77 2.16
C PRO A 103 -13.01 6.44 2.45
N ALA A 104 -12.85 7.71 2.03
CA ALA A 104 -11.61 8.45 2.21
C ALA A 104 -11.19 8.57 3.68
N ASP A 105 -12.14 8.85 4.58
CA ASP A 105 -11.85 8.96 6.02
C ASP A 105 -11.31 7.65 6.61
N LEU A 106 -11.85 6.51 6.16
CA LEU A 106 -11.38 5.21 6.60
C LEU A 106 -10.01 4.86 6.00
N ALA A 107 -9.75 5.29 4.76
CA ALA A 107 -8.43 5.15 4.14
C ALA A 107 -7.37 5.93 4.92
N MET A 108 -7.65 7.18 5.30
CA MET A 108 -6.76 7.99 6.12
C MET A 108 -6.52 7.38 7.50
N LEU A 109 -7.56 6.81 8.13
CA LEU A 109 -7.40 6.06 9.38
C LEU A 109 -6.47 4.84 9.21
N TRP A 110 -6.57 4.11 8.08
CA TRP A 110 -5.68 2.99 7.80
C TRP A 110 -4.23 3.43 7.59
N VAL A 111 -4.02 4.59 6.96
CA VAL A 111 -2.69 5.21 6.83
C VAL A 111 -2.08 5.47 8.21
N GLU A 112 -2.82 6.08 9.12
CA GLU A 112 -2.37 6.37 10.50
C GLU A 112 -2.06 5.09 11.29
N GLN A 113 -2.81 4.02 11.04
CA GLN A 113 -2.66 2.72 11.71
C GLN A 113 -1.64 1.79 11.03
N THR A 114 -0.98 2.24 9.96
CA THR A 114 0.00 1.43 9.24
C THR A 114 1.26 1.21 10.09
N PRO A 115 1.58 -0.05 10.45
CA PRO A 115 2.61 -0.30 11.46
C PRO A 115 4.03 -0.32 10.91
N THR A 116 4.21 -0.58 9.61
CA THR A 116 5.53 -0.79 9.00
C THR A 116 5.58 -0.33 7.55
N GLN A 117 6.80 -0.08 7.06
CA GLN A 117 7.07 0.22 5.65
C GLN A 117 6.52 -0.87 4.71
N GLU A 118 6.68 -2.15 5.05
CA GLU A 118 6.16 -3.27 4.23
C GLU A 118 4.64 -3.15 4.01
N ILE A 119 3.88 -2.86 5.08
CA ILE A 119 2.43 -2.69 4.95
C ILE A 119 2.09 -1.42 4.16
N ALA A 120 2.86 -0.33 4.32
CA ALA A 120 2.69 0.89 3.55
C ALA A 120 2.83 0.64 2.03
N GLU A 121 3.91 -0.03 1.63
CA GLU A 121 4.19 -0.37 0.23
C GLU A 121 3.13 -1.32 -0.36
N LEU A 122 2.74 -2.35 0.41
CA LEU A 122 1.71 -3.30 -0.01
C LEU A 122 0.32 -2.68 -0.08
N ALA A 123 -0.03 -1.79 0.85
CA ALA A 123 -1.29 -1.06 0.82
C ALA A 123 -1.35 -0.11 -0.40
N ALA A 124 -0.26 0.59 -0.70
CA ALA A 124 -0.18 1.41 -1.90
C ALA A 124 -0.36 0.57 -3.17
N MET A 125 0.25 -0.64 -3.22
CA MET A 125 0.17 -1.54 -4.36
C MET A 125 -1.19 -2.22 -4.51
N ASN A 126 -1.74 -2.75 -3.42
CA ASN A 126 -2.93 -3.60 -3.48
C ASN A 126 -4.24 -2.79 -3.47
N LEU A 127 -4.26 -1.62 -2.82
CA LEU A 127 -5.48 -0.88 -2.53
C LEU A 127 -5.41 0.58 -2.96
N TYR A 128 -4.49 1.37 -2.41
CA TYR A 128 -4.57 2.82 -2.50
C TYR A 128 -4.43 3.36 -3.93
N GLN A 129 -3.60 2.76 -4.78
CA GLN A 129 -3.50 3.16 -6.19
C GLN A 129 -4.79 2.98 -6.99
N HIS A 130 -5.73 2.17 -6.51
CA HIS A 130 -7.00 1.85 -7.16
C HIS A 130 -8.17 2.71 -6.66
N LEU A 131 -7.94 3.56 -5.66
CA LEU A 131 -8.98 4.43 -5.09
C LEU A 131 -9.35 5.53 -6.10
N PRO A 132 -10.65 5.90 -6.20
CA PRO A 132 -11.07 6.98 -7.09
C PRO A 132 -10.46 8.34 -6.73
N TYR A 133 -10.01 8.51 -5.49
CA TYR A 133 -9.36 9.72 -4.95
C TYR A 133 -7.86 9.51 -4.66
N ALA A 134 -7.23 8.50 -5.26
CA ALA A 134 -5.84 8.10 -4.96
C ALA A 134 -4.83 9.24 -5.15
N LYS A 135 -4.99 10.07 -6.20
CA LYS A 135 -4.09 11.20 -6.49
C LYS A 135 -4.15 12.26 -5.38
N ASP A 136 -5.36 12.67 -5.05
CA ASP A 136 -5.58 13.72 -4.03
C ASP A 136 -5.10 13.23 -2.65
N MET A 137 -5.37 11.96 -2.33
CA MET A 137 -4.86 11.31 -1.13
C MET A 137 -3.33 11.29 -1.10
N ALA A 138 -2.66 10.95 -2.21
CA ALA A 138 -1.20 10.92 -2.28
C ALA A 138 -0.59 12.31 -2.03
N LEU A 139 -1.10 13.36 -2.70
CA LEU A 139 -0.64 14.73 -2.49
C LEU A 139 -0.89 15.20 -1.04
N GLN A 140 -2.05 14.91 -0.49
CA GLN A 140 -2.37 15.22 0.90
C GLN A 140 -1.41 14.54 1.89
N LEU A 141 -1.04 13.28 1.65
CA LEU A 141 -0.13 12.53 2.51
C LEU A 141 1.31 13.03 2.42
N ILE A 142 1.77 13.41 1.21
CA ILE A 142 3.09 13.99 0.98
C ILE A 142 3.26 15.30 1.76
N ALA A 143 2.21 16.10 1.87
CA ALA A 143 2.22 17.37 2.60
C ALA A 143 2.14 17.22 4.13
N GLN A 144 1.93 16.00 4.67
CA GLN A 144 1.89 15.78 6.12
C GLN A 144 3.29 15.88 6.75
N PRO A 145 3.39 16.26 8.03
CA PRO A 145 4.69 16.32 8.72
C PRO A 145 5.20 14.95 9.20
N TYR A 146 4.41 13.89 9.05
CA TYR A 146 4.70 12.55 9.57
C TYR A 146 5.37 11.68 8.51
N GLU A 147 6.55 11.16 8.82
CA GLU A 147 7.36 10.34 7.91
C GLU A 147 6.58 9.19 7.28
N MET A 148 5.81 8.42 8.07
CA MET A 148 5.06 7.28 7.57
C MET A 148 3.93 7.70 6.61
N ALA A 149 3.31 8.85 6.82
CA ALA A 149 2.31 9.39 5.89
C ALA A 149 2.97 9.81 4.58
N GLN A 150 4.10 10.57 4.64
CA GLN A 150 4.86 10.96 3.46
C GLN A 150 5.33 9.74 2.66
N LEU A 151 5.88 8.72 3.34
CA LEU A 151 6.31 7.47 2.71
C LEU A 151 5.15 6.83 1.93
N GLN A 152 3.97 6.71 2.54
CA GLN A 152 2.79 6.17 1.86
C GLN A 152 2.36 7.04 0.68
N GLY A 153 2.37 8.36 0.83
CA GLY A 153 2.06 9.30 -0.24
C GLY A 153 2.98 9.12 -1.46
N TYR A 154 4.30 9.04 -1.24
CA TYR A 154 5.26 8.77 -2.32
C TYR A 154 5.11 7.36 -2.92
N CYS A 155 4.81 6.34 -2.12
CA CYS A 155 4.52 5.01 -2.64
C CYS A 155 3.28 4.99 -3.55
N ILE A 156 2.20 5.67 -3.15
CA ILE A 156 0.98 5.79 -3.97
C ILE A 156 1.29 6.56 -5.25
N MET A 157 1.96 7.70 -5.14
CA MET A 157 2.32 8.54 -6.29
C MET A 157 3.18 7.77 -7.30
N ALA A 158 4.20 7.02 -6.85
CA ALA A 158 5.02 6.19 -7.72
C ALA A 158 4.20 5.15 -8.49
N ARG A 159 3.18 4.56 -7.86
CA ARG A 159 2.26 3.62 -8.51
C ARG A 159 1.39 4.30 -9.57
N LEU A 160 0.81 5.45 -9.23
CA LEU A 160 -0.03 6.22 -10.15
C LEU A 160 0.76 6.69 -11.37
N LEU A 161 1.96 7.22 -11.18
CA LEU A 161 2.87 7.61 -12.27
C LEU A 161 3.26 6.41 -13.14
N SER A 162 3.44 5.23 -12.57
CA SER A 162 3.71 4.00 -13.35
C SER A 162 2.54 3.61 -14.27
N THR A 163 1.31 4.01 -13.98
CA THR A 163 0.13 3.79 -14.82
C THR A 163 -0.16 4.95 -15.78
N LYS A 164 0.83 5.82 -16.00
CA LYS A 164 0.76 7.01 -16.88
C LYS A 164 -0.27 8.07 -16.43
N MET A 165 -0.56 8.15 -15.14
CA MET A 165 -1.30 9.28 -14.60
C MET A 165 -0.52 10.57 -14.87
N VAL A 166 -1.23 11.63 -15.25
CA VAL A 166 -0.64 12.93 -15.53
C VAL A 166 -1.00 13.91 -14.41
N LEU A 167 0.01 14.62 -13.91
CA LEU A 167 -0.17 15.77 -13.03
C LEU A 167 -0.36 17.02 -13.88
N ASN A 168 -1.24 17.94 -13.49
CA ASN A 168 -1.27 19.26 -14.08
C ASN A 168 -0.07 20.10 -13.60
N ASP A 169 0.19 21.25 -14.22
CA ASP A 169 1.37 22.06 -13.94
C ASP A 169 1.47 22.49 -12.46
N SER A 170 0.36 22.79 -11.81
CA SER A 170 0.33 23.16 -10.39
C SER A 170 0.66 21.97 -9.48
N GLU A 171 0.02 20.82 -9.74
CA GLU A 171 0.27 19.57 -9.01
C GLU A 171 1.72 19.10 -9.21
N LEU A 172 2.25 19.25 -10.42
CA LEU A 172 3.62 18.87 -10.75
C LEU A 172 4.63 19.72 -9.96
N ASN A 173 4.46 21.04 -9.97
CA ASN A 173 5.34 21.95 -9.25
C ASN A 173 5.25 21.70 -7.75
N GLU A 174 4.06 21.57 -7.19
CA GLU A 174 3.88 21.27 -5.76
C GLU A 174 4.53 19.94 -5.37
N PHE A 175 4.32 18.88 -6.18
CA PHE A 175 4.93 17.58 -5.94
C PHE A 175 6.45 17.64 -5.94
N ILE A 176 7.07 18.36 -6.92
CA ILE A 176 8.53 18.52 -7.02
C ILE A 176 9.08 19.29 -5.82
N ASP A 177 8.43 20.39 -5.45
CA ASP A 177 8.85 21.23 -4.32
C ASP A 177 8.79 20.47 -2.99
N GLN A 178 7.70 19.73 -2.76
CA GLN A 178 7.54 18.87 -1.59
C GLN A 178 8.59 17.74 -1.58
N ALA A 179 8.79 17.08 -2.72
CA ALA A 179 9.77 16.01 -2.83
C ALA A 179 11.19 16.50 -2.54
N HIS A 180 11.58 17.64 -3.10
CA HIS A 180 12.90 18.25 -2.87
C HIS A 180 13.09 18.66 -1.41
N SER A 181 12.11 19.33 -0.81
CA SER A 181 12.14 19.73 0.59
C SER A 181 12.25 18.52 1.54
N THR A 182 11.41 17.52 1.32
CA THR A 182 11.39 16.28 2.13
C THR A 182 12.68 15.48 1.94
N PHE A 183 13.19 15.39 0.71
CA PHE A 183 14.45 14.70 0.43
C PHE A 183 15.62 15.34 1.18
N LYS A 184 15.76 16.67 1.11
CA LYS A 184 16.79 17.41 1.85
C LYS A 184 16.69 17.19 3.36
N SER A 185 15.49 17.27 3.92
CA SER A 185 15.30 17.05 5.36
C SER A 185 15.63 15.62 5.78
N SER A 186 15.38 14.62 4.91
CA SER A 186 15.66 13.21 5.19
C SER A 186 17.14 12.82 5.18
N ILE A 187 18.02 13.69 4.67
CA ILE A 187 19.48 13.49 4.68
C ILE A 187 20.09 13.99 6.00
N SER A 188 19.38 14.81 6.76
CA SER A 188 19.88 15.33 8.05
C SER A 188 20.24 14.21 9.02
N PRO A 189 21.35 14.30 9.78
CA PRO A 189 21.73 13.26 10.74
C PRO A 189 20.68 12.96 11.81
N GLN A 190 19.79 13.92 12.11
CA GLN A 190 18.75 13.78 13.12
C GLN A 190 17.48 13.08 12.57
N THR A 191 17.27 13.10 11.26
CA THR A 191 16.03 12.62 10.62
C THR A 191 16.29 11.66 9.46
N SER A 192 17.44 10.97 9.47
CA SER A 192 17.85 10.12 8.36
C SER A 192 16.91 8.92 8.19
N SER A 193 15.99 9.00 7.22
CA SER A 193 15.11 7.90 6.82
C SER A 193 15.48 7.36 5.44
N ILE A 194 16.09 6.19 5.43
CA ILE A 194 16.44 5.50 4.18
C ILE A 194 15.18 5.12 3.41
N ALA A 195 14.15 4.66 4.11
CA ALA A 195 12.90 4.23 3.51
C ALA A 195 12.17 5.38 2.79
N LEU A 196 12.06 6.53 3.46
CA LEU A 196 11.43 7.72 2.87
C LEU A 196 12.23 8.22 1.66
N ARG A 197 13.54 8.28 1.74
CA ARG A 197 14.39 8.67 0.59
C ARG A 197 14.17 7.75 -0.61
N HIS A 198 14.15 6.42 -0.40
CA HIS A 198 13.90 5.47 -1.47
C HIS A 198 12.52 5.65 -2.10
N SER A 199 11.48 5.93 -1.31
CA SER A 199 10.13 6.17 -1.83
C SER A 199 10.07 7.45 -2.66
N ILE A 200 10.74 8.53 -2.23
CA ILE A 200 10.86 9.78 -2.98
C ILE A 200 11.59 9.54 -4.30
N LEU A 201 12.79 8.93 -4.26
CA LEU A 201 13.59 8.68 -5.46
C LEU A 201 12.84 7.79 -6.46
N ASN A 202 12.14 6.77 -6.00
CA ASN A 202 11.30 5.94 -6.85
C ASN A 202 10.19 6.76 -7.53
N ALA A 203 9.50 7.63 -6.80
CA ALA A 203 8.45 8.48 -7.36
C ALA A 203 9.02 9.48 -8.39
N ILE A 204 10.16 10.12 -8.10
CA ILE A 204 10.87 11.01 -9.04
C ILE A 204 11.32 10.25 -10.29
N GLN A 205 11.87 9.04 -10.15
CA GLN A 205 12.26 8.21 -11.28
C GLN A 205 11.07 7.83 -12.17
N LYS A 206 9.88 7.59 -11.59
CA LYS A 206 8.66 7.37 -12.37
C LYS A 206 8.20 8.64 -13.08
N LEU A 207 8.25 9.78 -12.40
CA LEU A 207 7.91 11.06 -12.98
C LEU A 207 8.83 11.42 -14.16
N SER A 208 10.14 11.22 -14.03
CA SER A 208 11.14 11.54 -15.06
C SER A 208 10.88 10.85 -16.40
N GLN A 209 10.25 9.66 -16.36
CA GLN A 209 9.85 8.93 -17.58
C GLN A 209 8.77 9.65 -18.39
N HIS A 210 8.00 10.54 -17.74
CA HIS A 210 6.89 11.31 -18.34
C HIS A 210 7.22 12.79 -18.55
N THR A 211 8.29 13.27 -17.93
CA THR A 211 8.75 14.67 -17.96
C THR A 211 10.22 14.78 -18.36
N PRO A 212 10.63 14.33 -19.57
CA PRO A 212 12.06 14.30 -19.95
C PRO A 212 12.73 15.66 -19.91
N HIS A 213 11.97 16.76 -20.09
CA HIS A 213 12.48 18.13 -20.04
C HIS A 213 12.94 18.57 -18.63
N LEU A 214 12.60 17.81 -17.57
CA LEU A 214 13.03 18.06 -16.19
C LEU A 214 14.17 17.14 -15.72
N ASN A 215 14.67 16.25 -16.59
CA ASN A 215 15.69 15.28 -16.20
C ASN A 215 16.96 15.92 -15.65
N ASP A 216 17.47 16.98 -16.29
CA ASP A 216 18.67 17.69 -15.82
C ASP A 216 18.46 18.29 -14.42
N TYR A 217 17.26 18.80 -14.14
CA TYR A 217 16.91 19.28 -12.80
C TYR A 217 16.86 18.13 -11.79
N PHE A 218 16.26 17.00 -12.13
CA PHE A 218 16.16 15.85 -11.22
C PHE A 218 17.54 15.26 -10.91
N GLU A 219 18.46 15.18 -11.89
CA GLU A 219 19.83 14.73 -11.67
C GLU A 219 20.54 15.59 -10.61
N VAL A 220 20.46 16.91 -10.74
CA VAL A 220 21.10 17.82 -9.79
C VAL A 220 20.41 17.82 -8.42
N ALA A 221 19.07 17.76 -8.40
CA ALA A 221 18.31 17.94 -7.16
C ALA A 221 18.25 16.68 -6.28
N PHE A 222 18.31 15.48 -6.88
CA PHE A 222 18.03 14.21 -6.18
C PHE A 222 19.12 13.15 -6.33
N PHE A 223 19.97 13.23 -7.37
CA PHE A 223 20.94 12.15 -7.67
C PHE A 223 22.42 12.63 -7.62
N ALA A 224 22.67 13.93 -7.58
CA ALA A 224 24.02 14.50 -7.36
C ALA A 224 24.34 14.54 -5.87
#